data_9ab8d03dfa47f805e3a083217234a673
#
_entry.id   9ab8d03dfa47f805e3a083217234a673
#
_cell.length_a   1.000
_cell.length_b   1.000
_cell.length_c   1.000
_cell.angle_alpha   90.00
_cell.angle_beta   90.00
_cell.angle_gamma   90.00
#
_symmetry.space_group_name_H-M   'P 1'
#
loop_
_entity.id
_entity.type
_entity.pdbx_description
1 polymer ?
#
loop_
_entity_poly.entity_id
_entity_poly.type
_entity_poly.pdbx_seq_one_letter_code
_entity_poly.pdbx_strand_id
1 'polypeptide(L)'
;IRDSYRTYLATRGGDSVRLDVLRGGERMSMVLPVSEEGKLGVFSRNPYSYRTRSYTFAEAIPAGIRKTGNVLASYWEQLKLIVQPKTKMYEELGGFISIGSIFPSQWDWQDFWMKTAFLSIILAVMNILPIPGLDGGHAIFTFWEMVSGRKVSDRVLEAAQYVGLIIILMLLLYANGNDIYRFLLK
;
A
#
# COMPACT_ATOMS: atom_id res chain seq x y z
N ILE A 1 5.64 -14.43 -10.66
CA ILE A 1 5.73 -14.83 -12.09
C ILE A 1 6.38 -13.72 -12.93
N ARG A 2 6.07 -12.44 -12.69
CA ARG A 2 6.60 -11.32 -13.52
C ARG A 2 8.12 -11.14 -13.39
N ASP A 3 8.69 -11.40 -12.24
CA ASP A 3 10.12 -11.20 -11.98
C ASP A 3 10.96 -12.42 -12.43
N SER A 4 10.41 -13.62 -12.36
CA SER A 4 11.11 -14.84 -12.74
C SER A 4 11.49 -14.87 -14.23
N TYR A 5 10.65 -14.38 -15.14
CA TYR A 5 10.98 -14.37 -16.56
C TYR A 5 12.00 -13.26 -16.89
N ARG A 6 11.96 -12.11 -16.20
CA ARG A 6 12.94 -11.03 -16.39
C ARG A 6 14.33 -11.46 -15.98
N THR A 7 14.45 -12.13 -14.85
CA THR A 7 15.72 -12.70 -14.39
C THR A 7 16.25 -13.72 -15.40
N TYR A 8 15.39 -14.61 -15.90
CA TYR A 8 15.79 -15.57 -16.93
C TYR A 8 16.24 -14.90 -18.23
N LEU A 9 15.54 -13.89 -18.71
CA LEU A 9 15.90 -13.16 -19.93
C LEU A 9 17.21 -12.38 -19.76
N ALA A 10 17.46 -11.82 -18.58
CA ALA A 10 18.71 -11.12 -18.30
C ALA A 10 19.95 -12.04 -18.43
N THR A 11 19.79 -13.35 -18.18
CA THR A 11 20.88 -14.34 -18.36
C THR A 11 21.06 -14.79 -19.81
N ARG A 12 20.19 -14.34 -20.72
CA ARG A 12 20.16 -14.73 -22.15
C ARG A 12 20.31 -13.54 -23.11
N GLY A 13 20.92 -12.45 -22.65
CA GLY A 13 21.19 -11.30 -23.51
C GLY A 13 21.99 -11.68 -24.76
N GLY A 14 21.55 -11.23 -25.94
CA GLY A 14 22.15 -11.56 -27.23
C GLY A 14 21.77 -12.92 -27.82
N ASP A 15 21.01 -13.73 -27.09
CA ASP A 15 20.56 -15.07 -27.47
C ASP A 15 19.14 -15.05 -28.07
N SER A 16 18.63 -16.20 -28.51
CA SER A 16 17.25 -16.36 -28.94
C SER A 16 16.49 -17.28 -28.01
N VAL A 17 15.27 -16.93 -27.65
CA VAL A 17 14.38 -17.73 -26.80
C VAL A 17 13.14 -18.18 -27.57
N ARG A 18 12.74 -19.42 -27.33
CA ARG A 18 11.46 -19.94 -27.83
C ARG A 18 10.35 -19.54 -26.86
N LEU A 19 9.34 -18.91 -27.39
CA LEU A 19 8.13 -18.49 -26.69
C LEU A 19 6.93 -19.26 -27.20
N ASP A 20 6.23 -19.94 -26.29
CA ASP A 20 4.94 -20.54 -26.57
C ASP A 20 3.85 -19.59 -26.08
N VAL A 21 3.05 -19.09 -26.98
CA VAL A 21 1.96 -18.13 -26.71
C VAL A 21 0.61 -18.72 -27.11
N LEU A 22 -0.41 -18.35 -26.37
CA LEU A 22 -1.80 -18.67 -26.69
C LEU A 22 -2.41 -17.45 -27.41
N ARG A 23 -2.75 -17.58 -28.69
CA ARG A 23 -3.36 -16.52 -29.46
C ARG A 23 -4.67 -17.01 -30.07
N GLY A 24 -5.80 -16.41 -29.70
CA GLY A 24 -7.12 -16.83 -30.19
C GLY A 24 -7.52 -18.27 -29.82
N GLY A 25 -6.93 -18.85 -28.75
CA GLY A 25 -7.16 -20.23 -28.34
C GLY A 25 -6.18 -21.25 -28.94
N GLU A 26 -5.36 -20.84 -29.90
CA GLU A 26 -4.34 -21.69 -30.52
C GLU A 26 -2.96 -21.45 -29.90
N ARG A 27 -2.20 -22.54 -29.72
CA ARG A 27 -0.80 -22.46 -29.28
C ARG A 27 0.11 -22.19 -30.47
N MET A 28 0.87 -21.10 -30.37
CA MET A 28 1.88 -20.76 -31.38
C MET A 28 3.24 -20.71 -30.70
N SER A 29 4.23 -21.37 -31.30
CA SER A 29 5.64 -21.28 -30.88
C SER A 29 6.37 -20.31 -31.81
N MET A 30 7.05 -19.34 -31.23
CA MET A 30 7.88 -18.41 -31.99
C MET A 30 9.26 -18.27 -31.35
N VAL A 31 10.28 -18.05 -32.12
CA VAL A 31 11.64 -17.78 -31.66
C VAL A 31 11.86 -16.27 -31.78
N LEU A 32 12.21 -15.64 -30.68
CA LEU A 32 12.45 -14.21 -30.61
C LEU A 32 13.88 -13.94 -30.14
N PRO A 33 14.59 -12.97 -30.75
CA PRO A 33 15.88 -12.53 -30.26
C PRO A 33 15.70 -11.76 -28.93
N VAL A 34 16.60 -11.98 -28.01
CA VAL A 34 16.71 -11.25 -26.74
C VAL A 34 17.75 -10.15 -26.95
N SER A 35 17.40 -8.90 -26.63
CA SER A 35 18.38 -7.81 -26.69
C SER A 35 19.53 -8.05 -25.73
N GLU A 36 20.68 -7.40 -25.93
CA GLU A 36 21.81 -7.46 -24.99
C GLU A 36 21.43 -7.09 -23.56
N GLU A 37 20.40 -6.25 -23.41
CA GLU A 37 19.85 -5.83 -22.11
C GLU A 37 18.85 -6.85 -21.52
N GLY A 38 18.67 -8.03 -22.10
CA GLY A 38 17.72 -9.04 -21.62
C GLY A 38 16.25 -8.70 -21.89
N LYS A 39 15.95 -7.95 -22.96
CA LYS A 39 14.58 -7.55 -23.29
C LYS A 39 14.10 -8.23 -24.58
N LEU A 40 12.84 -8.67 -24.61
CA LEU A 40 12.20 -9.30 -25.79
C LEU A 40 11.50 -8.30 -26.72
N GLY A 41 11.46 -7.01 -26.39
CA GLY A 41 10.70 -6.02 -27.14
C GLY A 41 9.19 -6.21 -27.10
N VAL A 42 8.69 -7.03 -26.19
CA VAL A 42 7.26 -7.28 -26.02
C VAL A 42 6.69 -6.26 -25.03
N PHE A 43 5.76 -5.45 -25.52
CA PHE A 43 5.05 -4.49 -24.68
C PHE A 43 3.71 -5.06 -24.23
N SER A 44 3.47 -5.08 -22.93
CA SER A 44 2.16 -5.43 -22.40
C SER A 44 1.19 -4.29 -22.72
N ARG A 45 0.27 -4.52 -23.64
CA ARG A 45 -0.83 -3.59 -23.88
C ARG A 45 -1.87 -3.80 -22.78
N ASN A 46 -2.22 -2.71 -22.10
CA ASN A 46 -3.27 -2.78 -21.10
C ASN A 46 -4.62 -3.07 -21.80
N PRO A 47 -5.25 -4.22 -21.54
CA PRO A 47 -6.52 -4.59 -22.20
C PRO A 47 -7.71 -3.77 -21.64
N TYR A 48 -7.49 -3.00 -20.58
CA TYR A 48 -8.56 -2.22 -19.98
C TYR A 48 -8.77 -0.90 -20.70
N SER A 49 -10.01 -0.65 -21.13
CA SER A 49 -10.44 0.68 -21.55
C SER A 49 -10.80 1.51 -20.32
N TYR A 50 -10.07 2.60 -20.10
CA TYR A 50 -10.39 3.52 -19.04
C TYR A 50 -11.56 4.43 -19.47
N ARG A 51 -12.60 4.48 -18.65
CA ARG A 51 -13.71 5.39 -18.83
C ARG A 51 -13.61 6.51 -17.80
N THR A 52 -13.36 7.71 -18.25
CA THR A 52 -13.40 8.89 -17.39
C THR A 52 -14.86 9.20 -17.02
N ARG A 53 -15.14 9.31 -15.74
CA ARG A 53 -16.46 9.72 -15.24
C ARG A 53 -16.31 11.07 -14.56
N SER A 54 -16.97 12.06 -15.13
CA SER A 54 -17.08 13.39 -14.51
C SER A 54 -18.31 13.44 -13.60
N TYR A 55 -18.20 14.20 -12.53
CA TYR A 55 -19.28 14.43 -11.57
C TYR A 55 -19.53 15.92 -11.45
N THR A 56 -20.78 16.32 -11.32
CA THR A 56 -21.10 17.66 -10.83
C THR A 56 -20.76 17.77 -9.35
N PHE A 57 -20.67 18.98 -8.81
CA PHE A 57 -20.34 19.19 -7.40
C PHE A 57 -21.27 18.44 -6.45
N ALA A 58 -22.59 18.45 -6.75
CA ALA A 58 -23.58 17.74 -5.94
C ALA A 58 -23.44 16.22 -6.00
N GLU A 59 -23.06 15.66 -7.15
CA GLU A 59 -22.83 14.21 -7.32
C GLU A 59 -21.49 13.76 -6.77
N ALA A 60 -20.50 14.67 -6.70
CA ALA A 60 -19.19 14.36 -6.20
C ALA A 60 -19.19 13.98 -4.70
N ILE A 61 -20.06 14.61 -3.90
CA ILE A 61 -20.16 14.34 -2.46
C ILE A 61 -20.57 12.88 -2.17
N PRO A 62 -21.73 12.39 -2.66
CA PRO A 62 -22.13 11.00 -2.41
C PRO A 62 -21.18 9.99 -3.08
N ALA A 63 -20.60 10.34 -4.24
CA ALA A 63 -19.61 9.50 -4.90
C ALA A 63 -18.31 9.39 -4.07
N GLY A 64 -17.87 10.49 -3.47
CA GLY A 64 -16.72 10.55 -2.56
C GLY A 64 -16.94 9.71 -1.31
N ILE A 65 -18.10 9.85 -0.65
CA ILE A 65 -18.45 9.04 0.54
C ILE A 65 -18.42 7.54 0.21
N ARG A 66 -19.02 7.15 -0.92
CA ARG A 66 -19.01 5.74 -1.36
C ARG A 66 -17.60 5.25 -1.65
N LYS A 67 -16.76 6.05 -2.31
CA LYS A 67 -15.38 5.72 -2.59
C LYS A 67 -14.56 5.57 -1.30
N THR A 68 -14.77 6.47 -0.34
CA THR A 68 -14.14 6.40 0.99
C THR A 68 -14.51 5.09 1.70
N GLY A 69 -15.79 4.70 1.70
CA GLY A 69 -16.22 3.42 2.27
C GLY A 69 -15.53 2.20 1.64
N ASN A 70 -15.38 2.20 0.32
CA ASN A 70 -14.66 1.14 -0.38
C ASN A 70 -13.16 1.11 -0.02
N VAL A 71 -12.53 2.27 0.10
CA VAL A 71 -11.13 2.39 0.51
C VAL A 71 -10.95 1.88 1.95
N LEU A 72 -11.84 2.26 2.85
CA LEU A 72 -11.83 1.78 4.25
C LEU A 72 -11.95 0.25 4.32
N ALA A 73 -12.90 -0.33 3.58
CA ALA A 73 -13.07 -1.78 3.53
C ALA A 73 -11.81 -2.49 3.00
N SER A 74 -11.24 -1.99 1.90
CA SER A 74 -10.02 -2.55 1.32
C SER A 74 -8.82 -2.42 2.26
N TYR A 75 -8.70 -1.29 2.95
CA TYR A 75 -7.62 -1.04 3.90
C TYR A 75 -7.73 -1.96 5.13
N TRP A 76 -8.95 -2.20 5.62
CA TRP A 76 -9.21 -3.15 6.69
C TRP A 76 -8.77 -4.57 6.33
N GLU A 77 -9.06 -5.02 5.10
CA GLU A 77 -8.57 -6.32 4.62
C GLU A 77 -7.04 -6.37 4.55
N GLN A 78 -6.39 -5.29 4.11
CA GLN A 78 -4.93 -5.20 4.08
C GLN A 78 -4.32 -5.27 5.49
N LEU A 79 -4.91 -4.58 6.47
CA LEU A 79 -4.45 -4.65 7.88
C LEU A 79 -4.52 -6.09 8.43
N LYS A 80 -5.58 -6.83 8.11
CA LYS A 80 -5.68 -8.24 8.48
C LYS A 80 -4.54 -9.07 7.88
N LEU A 81 -4.17 -8.81 6.63
CA LEU A 81 -3.08 -9.52 5.96
C LEU A 81 -1.72 -9.21 6.59
N ILE A 82 -1.48 -7.96 7.04
CA ILE A 82 -0.24 -7.57 7.72
C ILE A 82 -0.05 -8.34 9.03
N VAL A 83 -1.15 -8.55 9.77
CA VAL A 83 -1.12 -9.30 11.04
C VAL A 83 -0.95 -10.81 10.84
N GLN A 84 -1.18 -11.33 9.62
CA GLN A 84 -1.02 -12.74 9.33
C GLN A 84 0.44 -13.11 9.01
N PRO A 85 1.14 -13.92 9.85
CA PRO A 85 2.56 -14.23 9.63
C PRO A 85 2.84 -14.96 8.31
N LYS A 86 1.86 -15.70 7.79
CA LYS A 86 1.99 -16.47 6.54
C LYS A 86 2.14 -15.59 5.29
N THR A 87 1.60 -14.39 5.31
CA THR A 87 1.59 -13.48 4.15
C THR A 87 2.89 -12.72 3.98
N LYS A 88 3.68 -12.60 5.05
CA LYS A 88 4.88 -11.75 5.12
C LYS A 88 4.66 -10.29 4.67
N MET A 89 3.42 -9.83 4.73
CA MET A 89 3.06 -8.47 4.33
C MET A 89 3.73 -7.38 5.19
N TYR A 90 4.22 -7.74 6.37
CA TYR A 90 5.04 -6.84 7.18
C TYR A 90 6.36 -6.43 6.49
N GLU A 91 6.89 -7.26 5.58
CA GLU A 91 8.07 -6.93 4.77
C GLU A 91 7.78 -5.82 3.74
N GLU A 92 6.50 -5.59 3.41
CA GLU A 92 6.04 -4.55 2.48
C GLU A 92 5.70 -3.22 3.19
N LEU A 93 5.85 -3.15 4.52
CA LEU A 93 5.66 -1.90 5.25
C LEU A 93 6.71 -0.88 4.81
N GLY A 94 6.24 0.22 4.26
CA GLY A 94 7.07 1.32 3.80
C GLY A 94 7.10 2.48 4.80
N GLY A 95 8.22 3.20 4.80
CA GLY A 95 8.42 4.42 5.56
C GLY A 95 8.22 5.67 4.70
N PHE A 96 8.96 6.72 5.01
CA PHE A 96 8.84 8.01 4.31
C PHE A 96 9.21 7.97 2.83
N ILE A 97 10.22 7.16 2.46
CA ILE A 97 10.63 7.03 1.05
C ILE A 97 9.52 6.36 0.24
N SER A 98 8.94 5.28 0.77
CA SER A 98 7.79 4.60 0.16
C SER A 98 6.59 5.52 0.01
N ILE A 99 6.25 6.31 1.04
CA ILE A 99 5.16 7.30 0.98
C ILE A 99 5.45 8.35 -0.08
N GLY A 100 6.68 8.88 -0.13
CA GLY A 100 7.08 9.83 -1.17
C GLY A 100 6.99 9.26 -2.58
N SER A 101 7.34 7.98 -2.75
CA SER A 101 7.31 7.29 -4.05
C SER A 101 5.91 7.03 -4.61
N ILE A 102 4.86 7.17 -3.79
CA ILE A 102 3.47 7.08 -4.27
C ILE A 102 3.15 8.24 -5.23
N PHE A 103 3.75 9.41 -5.01
CA PHE A 103 3.51 10.57 -5.85
C PHE A 103 4.25 10.45 -7.18
N PRO A 104 3.63 10.84 -8.30
CA PRO A 104 4.25 10.74 -9.62
C PRO A 104 5.39 11.75 -9.75
N SER A 105 6.37 11.44 -10.62
CA SER A 105 7.49 12.33 -10.94
C SER A 105 7.04 13.57 -11.74
N GLN A 106 5.91 13.47 -12.44
CA GLN A 106 5.28 14.58 -13.15
C GLN A 106 4.08 15.08 -12.36
N TRP A 107 3.96 16.40 -12.24
CA TRP A 107 2.86 16.99 -11.48
C TRP A 107 1.52 16.76 -12.16
N ASP A 108 0.61 16.11 -11.46
CA ASP A 108 -0.79 15.89 -11.83
C ASP A 108 -1.70 16.26 -10.66
N TRP A 109 -2.54 17.27 -10.87
CA TRP A 109 -3.45 17.76 -9.82
C TRP A 109 -4.48 16.71 -9.38
N GLN A 110 -4.99 15.90 -10.31
CA GLN A 110 -5.97 14.87 -9.99
C GLN A 110 -5.32 13.77 -9.12
N ASP A 111 -4.15 13.34 -9.50
CA ASP A 111 -3.39 12.31 -8.78
C ASP A 111 -2.95 12.82 -7.40
N PHE A 112 -2.49 14.07 -7.32
CA PHE A 112 -2.14 14.72 -6.06
C PHE A 112 -3.30 14.72 -5.05
N TRP A 113 -4.48 15.21 -5.45
CA TRP A 113 -5.65 15.27 -4.56
C TRP A 113 -6.16 13.88 -4.20
N MET A 114 -6.10 12.93 -5.14
CA MET A 114 -6.51 11.54 -4.89
C MET A 114 -5.60 10.88 -3.84
N LYS A 115 -4.30 11.07 -3.93
CA LYS A 115 -3.34 10.50 -2.97
C LYS A 115 -3.38 11.21 -1.62
N THR A 116 -3.56 12.51 -1.61
CA THR A 116 -3.78 13.27 -0.38
C THR A 116 -5.03 12.79 0.36
N ALA A 117 -6.13 12.60 -0.36
CA ALA A 117 -7.36 12.05 0.23
C ALA A 117 -7.15 10.61 0.75
N PHE A 118 -6.42 9.78 0.00
CA PHE A 118 -6.08 8.42 0.42
C PHE A 118 -5.25 8.41 1.71
N LEU A 119 -4.19 9.22 1.79
CA LEU A 119 -3.36 9.35 3.00
C LEU A 119 -4.17 9.87 4.19
N SER A 120 -5.07 10.84 3.96
CA SER A 120 -5.96 11.35 5.01
C SER A 120 -6.89 10.27 5.57
N ILE A 121 -7.42 9.40 4.71
CA ILE A 121 -8.25 8.26 5.13
C ILE A 121 -7.42 7.27 5.96
N ILE A 122 -6.20 6.94 5.51
CA ILE A 122 -5.31 6.04 6.25
C ILE A 122 -4.99 6.61 7.64
N LEU A 123 -4.63 7.89 7.73
CA LEU A 123 -4.34 8.55 9.01
C LEU A 123 -5.55 8.54 9.93
N ALA A 124 -6.75 8.79 9.40
CA ALA A 124 -7.98 8.72 10.19
C ALA A 124 -8.22 7.30 10.75
N VAL A 125 -8.03 6.27 9.93
CA VAL A 125 -8.16 4.87 10.38
C VAL A 125 -7.13 4.53 11.43
N MET A 126 -5.87 4.91 11.22
CA MET A 126 -4.80 4.65 12.19
C MET A 126 -5.08 5.33 13.52
N ASN A 127 -5.62 6.55 13.51
CA ASN A 127 -5.98 7.27 14.73
C ASN A 127 -7.19 6.67 15.47
N ILE A 128 -8.09 5.96 14.79
CA ILE A 128 -9.22 5.27 15.41
C ILE A 128 -8.79 3.94 16.06
N LEU A 129 -7.65 3.36 15.64
CA LEU A 129 -7.18 2.10 16.22
C LEU A 129 -6.95 2.24 17.73
N PRO A 130 -7.25 1.18 18.52
CA PRO A 130 -7.10 1.17 19.96
C PRO A 130 -5.64 1.07 20.42
N ILE A 131 -4.79 1.94 19.88
CA ILE A 131 -3.37 1.97 20.21
C ILE A 131 -3.14 3.10 21.21
N PRO A 132 -2.62 2.82 22.41
CA PRO A 132 -2.24 3.87 23.35
C PRO A 132 -1.24 4.82 22.70
N GLY A 133 -1.43 6.14 22.88
CA GLY A 133 -0.63 7.17 22.21
C GLY A 133 -1.25 7.71 20.92
N LEU A 134 -2.33 7.10 20.42
CA LEU A 134 -3.21 7.64 19.37
C LEU A 134 -4.57 8.02 19.97
N ASP A 135 -5.36 8.79 19.21
CA ASP A 135 -6.68 9.26 19.66
C ASP A 135 -7.63 8.12 20.03
N GLY A 136 -7.58 7.00 19.29
CA GLY A 136 -8.36 5.80 19.58
C GLY A 136 -8.02 5.16 20.92
N GLY A 137 -6.78 5.25 21.37
CA GLY A 137 -6.40 4.84 22.72
C GLY A 137 -7.07 5.68 23.79
N HIS A 138 -7.07 7.00 23.62
CA HIS A 138 -7.79 7.91 24.55
C HIS A 138 -9.31 7.67 24.52
N ALA A 139 -9.88 7.43 23.37
CA ALA A 139 -11.31 7.13 23.23
C ALA A 139 -11.71 5.88 24.03
N ILE A 140 -10.87 4.84 24.07
CA ILE A 140 -11.14 3.63 24.86
C ILE A 140 -11.13 3.95 26.36
N PHE A 141 -10.18 4.72 26.86
CA PHE A 141 -10.15 5.11 28.26
C PHE A 141 -11.38 5.94 28.65
N THR A 142 -11.76 6.90 27.80
CA THR A 142 -12.98 7.70 28.00
C THR A 142 -14.23 6.83 27.99
N PHE A 143 -14.31 5.88 27.05
CA PHE A 143 -15.42 4.92 27.01
C PHE A 143 -15.48 4.05 28.28
N TRP A 144 -14.33 3.58 28.76
CA TRP A 144 -14.24 2.84 30.00
C TRP A 144 -14.76 3.66 31.20
N GLU A 145 -14.34 4.92 31.30
CA GLU A 145 -14.80 5.83 32.38
C GLU A 145 -16.30 6.04 32.32
N MET A 146 -16.86 6.17 31.12
CA MET A 146 -18.29 6.37 30.91
C MET A 146 -19.11 5.13 31.33
N VAL A 147 -18.62 3.93 31.01
CA VAL A 147 -19.33 2.67 31.34
C VAL A 147 -19.11 2.24 32.78
N SER A 148 -17.90 2.38 33.32
CA SER A 148 -17.57 1.94 34.67
C SER A 148 -17.91 2.96 35.77
N GLY A 149 -18.12 4.22 35.37
CA GLY A 149 -18.30 5.34 36.32
C GLY A 149 -17.04 5.67 37.15
N ARG A 150 -15.90 5.06 36.79
CA ARG A 150 -14.63 5.25 37.51
C ARG A 150 -13.58 5.84 36.60
N LYS A 151 -12.92 6.90 37.08
CA LYS A 151 -11.79 7.49 36.37
C LYS A 151 -10.60 6.55 36.36
N VAL A 152 -9.94 6.44 35.20
CA VAL A 152 -8.65 5.77 35.05
C VAL A 152 -7.60 6.64 35.75
N SER A 153 -6.69 6.05 36.52
CA SER A 153 -5.66 6.81 37.23
C SER A 153 -4.66 7.41 36.20
N ASP A 154 -4.18 8.62 36.48
CA ASP A 154 -3.21 9.33 35.63
C ASP A 154 -1.95 8.49 35.36
N ARG A 155 -1.49 7.72 36.35
CA ARG A 155 -0.35 6.80 36.19
C ARG A 155 -0.59 5.73 35.13
N VAL A 156 -1.80 5.18 35.05
CA VAL A 156 -2.16 4.16 34.04
C VAL A 156 -2.24 4.80 32.65
N LEU A 157 -2.82 6.00 32.55
CA LEU A 157 -2.90 6.75 31.31
C LEU A 157 -1.49 7.09 30.79
N GLU A 158 -0.63 7.60 31.65
CA GLU A 158 0.75 7.96 31.35
C GLU A 158 1.56 6.73 30.91
N ALA A 159 1.49 5.64 31.67
CA ALA A 159 2.17 4.38 31.30
C ALA A 159 1.70 3.84 29.94
N ALA A 160 0.39 3.88 29.66
CA ALA A 160 -0.17 3.46 28.38
C ALA A 160 0.35 4.34 27.23
N GLN A 161 0.43 5.67 27.42
CA GLN A 161 0.98 6.59 26.45
C GLN A 161 2.46 6.29 26.13
N TYR A 162 3.29 6.05 27.16
CA TYR A 162 4.69 5.67 26.95
C TYR A 162 4.82 4.37 26.17
N VAL A 163 4.04 3.35 26.51
CA VAL A 163 4.02 2.08 25.76
C VAL A 163 3.63 2.31 24.30
N GLY A 164 2.57 3.08 24.06
CA GLY A 164 2.13 3.42 22.72
C GLY A 164 3.18 4.18 21.92
N LEU A 165 3.84 5.16 22.55
CA LEU A 165 4.93 5.92 21.93
C LEU A 165 6.10 5.00 21.51
N ILE A 166 6.48 4.07 22.39
CA ILE A 166 7.56 3.10 22.09
C ILE A 166 7.17 2.22 20.90
N ILE A 167 5.93 1.73 20.86
CA ILE A 167 5.42 0.91 19.74
C ILE A 167 5.49 1.71 18.44
N ILE A 168 5.01 2.95 18.43
CA ILE A 168 5.02 3.82 17.24
C ILE A 168 6.46 4.08 16.78
N LEU A 169 7.38 4.38 17.72
CA LEU A 169 8.80 4.58 17.37
C LEU A 169 9.44 3.33 16.80
N MET A 170 9.17 2.15 17.34
CA MET A 170 9.67 0.88 16.81
C MET A 170 9.14 0.62 15.40
N LEU A 171 7.85 0.84 15.16
CA LEU A 171 7.25 0.71 13.83
C LEU A 171 7.86 1.72 12.83
N LEU A 172 8.08 2.95 13.25
CA LEU A 172 8.71 3.99 12.43
C LEU A 172 10.15 3.60 12.05
N LEU A 173 10.93 3.14 13.01
CA LEU A 173 12.31 2.67 12.78
C LEU A 173 12.32 1.45 11.86
N TYR A 174 11.42 0.51 12.06
CA TYR A 174 11.29 -0.66 11.20
C TYR A 174 10.94 -0.27 9.77
N ALA A 175 9.89 0.55 9.57
CA ALA A 175 9.44 0.95 8.25
C ALA A 175 10.49 1.74 7.47
N ASN A 176 11.16 2.71 8.13
CA ASN A 176 12.23 3.47 7.48
C ASN A 176 13.49 2.62 7.25
N GLY A 177 13.83 1.71 8.16
CA GLY A 177 14.91 0.74 7.96
C GLY A 177 14.65 -0.18 6.78
N ASN A 178 13.42 -0.65 6.63
CA ASN A 178 12.99 -1.45 5.48
C ASN A 178 13.05 -0.65 4.17
N ASP A 179 12.65 0.63 4.18
CA ASP A 179 12.80 1.53 3.03
C ASP A 179 14.26 1.67 2.62
N ILE A 180 15.14 1.95 3.55
CA ILE A 180 16.59 2.08 3.30
C ILE A 180 17.12 0.78 2.69
N TYR A 181 16.77 -0.37 3.27
CA TYR A 181 17.19 -1.66 2.74
C TYR A 181 16.70 -1.89 1.31
N ARG A 182 15.44 -1.57 1.00
CA ARG A 182 14.83 -1.80 -0.32
C ARG A 182 15.33 -0.84 -1.40
N PHE A 183 15.54 0.43 -1.07
CA PHE A 183 15.89 1.45 -2.04
C PHE A 183 17.40 1.69 -2.22
N LEU A 184 18.22 1.34 -1.22
CA LEU A 184 19.68 1.55 -1.27
C LEU A 184 20.48 0.27 -1.40
N LEU A 185 19.97 -0.88 -0.95
CA LEU A 185 20.73 -2.13 -0.87
C LEU A 185 20.18 -3.24 -1.79
N LYS A 186 19.02 -3.04 -2.42
CA LYS A 186 18.39 -3.99 -3.32
C LYS A 186 18.05 -3.35 -4.66
#